data_479dbe7c9516dfb81e31aa3c5801b52c
#
_entry.id   479dbe7c9516dfb81e31aa3c5801b52c
#
_cell.length_a   1.000
_cell.length_b   1.000
_cell.length_c   1.000
_cell.angle_alpha   90.00
_cell.angle_beta   90.00
_cell.angle_gamma   90.00
#
_symmetry.space_group_name_H-M   'P 1'
#
loop_
_entity.id
_entity.type
_entity.pdbx_description
1 polymer ?
#
loop_
_entity_poly.entity_id
_entity_poly.type
_entity_poly.pdbx_seq_one_letter_code
_entity_poly.pdbx_strand_id
1 'polypeptide(L)'
;MEYIAHIDEKDKKRIQTVKNHLEGTAKLSGEFAGKFGKEDWGYCNGMLHDIGKYSVDFLKRITGESNQRVDHSTAGARVCVEKGGKYRFLEYCIGGHHTGLPDYGSNYDNAGDPTLMGRRKKKISDYQVYQTEIDIPEIVTDPFDFKKTVNLDFSC
;
A
#
# COMPACT_ATOMS: atom_id res chain seq x y z
N MET A 1 -2.27 9.66 19.92
CA MET A 1 -1.18 10.10 19.01
C MET A 1 -1.76 10.14 17.62
N GLU A 2 -1.60 11.23 16.89
CA GLU A 2 -2.09 11.36 15.52
C GLU A 2 -0.96 11.04 14.55
N TYR A 3 -1.21 10.12 13.61
CA TYR A 3 -0.23 9.73 12.59
C TYR A 3 -0.43 10.58 11.33
N ILE A 4 0.63 11.22 10.88
CA ILE A 4 0.64 12.20 9.78
C ILE A 4 1.27 11.55 8.54
N ALA A 5 0.56 11.63 7.39
CA ALA A 5 1.06 11.15 6.12
C ALA A 5 1.82 12.22 5.33
N HIS A 6 1.32 13.45 5.37
CA HIS A 6 1.90 14.59 4.65
C HIS A 6 1.79 15.88 5.44
N ILE A 7 2.80 16.72 5.31
CA ILE A 7 2.84 18.10 5.79
C ILE A 7 3.13 18.98 4.59
N ASP A 8 2.31 20.02 4.36
CA ASP A 8 2.55 20.97 3.27
C ASP A 8 3.86 21.72 3.49
N GLU A 9 4.72 21.80 2.49
CA GLU A 9 6.03 22.45 2.61
C GLU A 9 5.92 23.97 2.82
N LYS A 10 4.90 24.59 2.21
CA LYS A 10 4.66 26.04 2.28
C LYS A 10 3.82 26.43 3.48
N ASP A 11 2.80 25.65 3.79
CA ASP A 11 1.94 25.85 4.96
C ASP A 11 2.01 24.65 5.91
N LYS A 12 2.93 24.74 6.85
CA LYS A 12 3.16 23.67 7.85
C LYS A 12 1.94 23.34 8.72
N LYS A 13 0.89 24.17 8.69
CA LYS A 13 -0.38 23.91 9.39
C LYS A 13 -1.30 22.98 8.60
N ARG A 14 -1.07 22.86 7.29
CA ARG A 14 -1.83 21.92 6.46
C ARG A 14 -1.19 20.54 6.58
N ILE A 15 -1.83 19.70 7.36
CA ILE A 15 -1.44 18.30 7.56
C ILE A 15 -2.51 17.37 6.98
N GLN A 16 -2.08 16.22 6.50
CA GLN A 16 -2.96 15.11 6.13
C GLN A 16 -2.63 13.94 7.03
N THR A 17 -3.64 13.42 7.75
CA THR A 17 -3.46 12.22 8.57
C THR A 17 -3.27 10.98 7.71
N VAL A 18 -2.65 9.94 8.27
CA VAL A 18 -2.48 8.66 7.54
C VAL A 18 -3.85 8.09 7.17
N LYS A 19 -4.82 8.12 8.08
CA LYS A 19 -6.18 7.66 7.80
C LYS A 19 -6.79 8.37 6.59
N ASN A 20 -6.81 9.70 6.58
CA ASN A 20 -7.37 10.47 5.46
C ASN A 20 -6.64 10.23 4.14
N HIS A 21 -5.32 10.04 4.20
CA HIS A 21 -4.50 9.71 3.04
C HIS A 21 -4.90 8.35 2.46
N LEU A 22 -4.99 7.33 3.29
CA LEU A 22 -5.35 5.97 2.86
C LEU A 22 -6.77 5.91 2.32
N GLU A 23 -7.74 6.49 3.01
CA GLU A 23 -9.15 6.52 2.58
C GLU A 23 -9.32 7.28 1.26
N GLY A 24 -8.66 8.43 1.10
CA GLY A 24 -8.69 9.20 -0.13
C GLY A 24 -8.07 8.46 -1.32
N THR A 25 -6.93 7.84 -1.10
CA THR A 25 -6.26 7.02 -2.13
C THR A 25 -7.08 5.77 -2.46
N ALA A 26 -7.68 5.12 -1.46
CA ALA A 26 -8.52 3.95 -1.65
C ALA A 26 -9.76 4.27 -2.51
N LYS A 27 -10.43 5.38 -2.22
CA LYS A 27 -11.58 5.84 -3.02
C LYS A 27 -11.19 6.05 -4.47
N LEU A 28 -10.12 6.80 -4.73
CA LEU A 28 -9.66 7.09 -6.08
C LEU A 28 -9.22 5.82 -6.83
N SER A 29 -8.44 4.97 -6.17
CA SER A 29 -7.99 3.69 -6.72
C SER A 29 -9.16 2.75 -7.01
N GLY A 30 -10.16 2.71 -6.13
CA GLY A 30 -11.40 1.96 -6.33
C GLY A 30 -12.19 2.46 -7.55
N GLU A 31 -12.35 3.77 -7.70
CA GLU A 31 -13.02 4.39 -8.85
C GLU A 31 -12.33 4.03 -10.18
N PHE A 32 -11.00 4.06 -10.24
CA PHE A 32 -10.25 3.65 -11.42
C PHE A 32 -10.41 2.15 -11.71
N ALA A 33 -10.26 1.29 -10.71
CA ALA A 33 -10.39 -0.15 -10.87
C ALA A 33 -11.85 -0.58 -11.16
N GLY A 34 -12.82 0.20 -10.71
CA GLY A 34 -14.25 -0.01 -10.99
C GLY A 34 -14.58 0.03 -12.47
N LYS A 35 -13.80 0.75 -13.29
CA LYS A 35 -13.97 0.81 -14.75
C LYS A 35 -13.85 -0.56 -15.43
N PHE A 36 -13.13 -1.48 -14.82
CA PHE A 36 -13.00 -2.87 -15.28
C PHE A 36 -13.52 -3.90 -14.27
N GLY A 37 -14.36 -3.47 -13.34
CA GLY A 37 -15.06 -4.35 -12.41
C GLY A 37 -14.23 -4.83 -11.23
N LYS A 38 -13.20 -4.08 -10.84
CA LYS A 38 -12.26 -4.41 -9.74
C LYS A 38 -12.20 -3.32 -8.66
N GLU A 39 -13.32 -2.67 -8.38
CA GLU A 39 -13.40 -1.58 -7.40
C GLU A 39 -12.87 -2.02 -6.02
N ASP A 40 -13.27 -3.19 -5.53
CA ASP A 40 -12.83 -3.74 -4.25
C ASP A 40 -11.31 -3.99 -4.20
N TRP A 41 -10.71 -4.41 -5.30
CA TRP A 41 -9.26 -4.55 -5.44
C TRP A 41 -8.54 -3.22 -5.37
N GLY A 42 -9.02 -2.24 -6.14
CA GLY A 42 -8.44 -0.90 -6.15
C GLY A 42 -8.57 -0.24 -4.79
N TYR A 43 -9.74 -0.33 -4.18
CA TYR A 43 -9.98 0.22 -2.84
C TYR A 43 -9.05 -0.41 -1.80
N CYS A 44 -8.95 -1.73 -1.77
CA CYS A 44 -8.08 -2.45 -0.86
C CYS A 44 -6.59 -2.10 -1.07
N ASN A 45 -6.16 -1.99 -2.34
CA ASN A 45 -4.79 -1.57 -2.65
C ASN A 45 -4.48 -0.17 -2.09
N GLY A 46 -5.41 0.78 -2.26
CA GLY A 46 -5.27 2.12 -1.72
C GLY A 46 -5.23 2.15 -0.19
N MET A 47 -6.02 1.31 0.50
CA MET A 47 -5.98 1.21 1.95
C MET A 47 -4.67 0.62 2.49
N LEU A 48 -4.00 -0.22 1.72
CA LEU A 48 -2.82 -0.96 2.17
C LEU A 48 -1.48 -0.28 1.83
N HIS A 49 -1.43 0.55 0.76
CA HIS A 49 -0.15 0.96 0.16
C HIS A 49 0.82 1.64 1.12
N ASP A 50 0.32 2.46 2.02
CA ASP A 50 1.10 3.31 2.93
C ASP A 50 0.84 3.01 4.43
N ILE A 51 0.36 1.82 4.78
CA ILE A 51 0.13 1.41 6.18
C ILE A 51 1.38 1.61 7.05
N GLY A 52 2.57 1.46 6.51
CA GLY A 52 3.81 1.66 7.26
C GLY A 52 4.03 3.09 7.77
N LYS A 53 3.25 4.05 7.29
CA LYS A 53 3.23 5.41 7.86
C LYS A 53 2.61 5.45 9.27
N TYR A 54 1.92 4.40 9.69
CA TYR A 54 1.48 4.20 11.07
C TYR A 54 2.63 3.76 12.00
N SER A 55 3.82 4.28 11.82
CA SER A 55 4.96 4.01 12.68
C SER A 55 5.48 5.27 13.35
N VAL A 56 5.98 5.12 14.56
CA VAL A 56 6.60 6.23 15.30
C VAL A 56 7.82 6.76 14.55
N ASP A 57 8.57 5.89 13.89
CA ASP A 57 9.77 6.31 13.13
C ASP A 57 9.38 7.16 11.91
N PHE A 58 8.28 6.81 11.22
CA PHE A 58 7.78 7.65 10.14
C PHE A 58 7.27 9.00 10.67
N LEU A 59 6.56 9.02 11.79
CA LEU A 59 6.09 10.25 12.42
C LEU A 59 7.27 11.17 12.79
N LYS A 60 8.31 10.64 13.43
CA LYS A 60 9.53 11.41 13.73
C LYS A 60 10.20 11.96 12.49
N ARG A 61 10.22 11.19 11.40
CA ARG A 61 10.79 11.66 10.14
C ARG A 61 9.99 12.84 9.56
N ILE A 62 8.66 12.72 9.49
CA ILE A 62 7.83 13.75 8.84
C ILE A 62 7.73 15.02 9.66
N THR A 63 7.86 14.93 11.00
CA THR A 63 7.91 16.08 11.91
C THR A 63 9.29 16.73 12.00
N GLY A 64 10.30 16.14 11.37
CA GLY A 64 11.67 16.67 11.36
C GLY A 64 12.52 16.29 12.58
N GLU A 65 12.01 15.40 13.44
CA GLU A 65 12.76 14.88 14.59
C GLU A 65 13.84 13.85 14.20
N SER A 66 13.72 13.28 13.00
CA SER A 66 14.67 12.30 12.46
C SER A 66 14.86 12.50 10.96
N ASN A 67 16.08 12.30 10.47
CA ASN A 67 16.42 12.30 9.04
C ASN A 67 16.55 10.87 8.46
N GLN A 68 16.28 9.83 9.25
CA GLN A 68 16.41 8.45 8.79
C GLN A 68 15.30 8.12 7.78
N ARG A 69 15.69 7.38 6.73
CA ARG A 69 14.71 6.84 5.80
C ARG A 69 13.92 5.72 6.47
N VAL A 70 12.61 5.74 6.30
CA VAL A 70 11.69 4.73 6.82
C VAL A 70 11.03 4.00 5.66
N ASP A 71 11.19 2.68 5.62
CA ASP A 71 10.49 1.82 4.67
C ASP A 71 9.04 1.65 5.14
N HIS A 72 8.12 2.34 4.49
CA HIS A 72 6.70 2.28 4.81
C HIS A 72 5.89 1.43 3.81
N SER A 73 6.46 1.08 2.66
CA SER A 73 5.78 0.26 1.65
C SER A 73 5.77 -1.24 1.99
N THR A 74 6.80 -1.71 2.66
CA THR A 74 6.91 -3.13 3.05
C THR A 74 5.82 -3.56 4.04
N ALA A 75 5.33 -2.66 4.88
CA ALA A 75 4.28 -2.96 5.85
C ALA A 75 2.98 -3.45 5.18
N GLY A 76 2.48 -2.71 4.19
CA GLY A 76 1.28 -3.12 3.45
C GLY A 76 1.47 -4.44 2.69
N ALA A 77 2.65 -4.65 2.10
CA ALA A 77 2.99 -5.92 1.46
C ALA A 77 2.94 -7.10 2.46
N ARG A 78 3.42 -6.91 3.69
CA ARG A 78 3.32 -7.93 4.75
C ARG A 78 1.89 -8.22 5.15
N VAL A 79 1.05 -7.22 5.29
CA VAL A 79 -0.38 -7.43 5.57
C VAL A 79 -1.02 -8.29 4.48
N CYS A 80 -0.65 -8.08 3.21
CA CYS A 80 -1.10 -8.93 2.10
C CYS A 80 -0.66 -10.41 2.27
N VAL A 81 0.57 -10.63 2.71
CA VAL A 81 1.07 -12.00 2.98
C VAL A 81 0.32 -12.65 4.13
N GLU A 82 0.11 -11.93 5.23
CA GLU A 82 -0.59 -12.40 6.43
C GLU A 82 -2.06 -12.76 6.13
N LYS A 83 -2.74 -11.92 5.35
CA LYS A 83 -4.12 -12.19 4.91
C LYS A 83 -4.21 -13.33 3.92
N GLY A 84 -3.20 -13.53 3.10
CA GLY A 84 -3.16 -14.62 2.11
C GLY A 84 -4.20 -14.47 0.99
N GLY A 85 -4.46 -15.57 0.26
CA GLY A 85 -5.49 -15.61 -0.78
C GLY A 85 -5.34 -14.50 -1.82
N LYS A 86 -6.43 -13.80 -2.10
CA LYS A 86 -6.50 -12.71 -3.10
C LYS A 86 -5.54 -11.55 -2.80
N TYR A 87 -5.28 -11.26 -1.53
CA TYR A 87 -4.38 -10.16 -1.13
C TYR A 87 -2.95 -10.34 -1.64
N ARG A 88 -2.53 -11.58 -1.92
CA ARG A 88 -1.20 -11.88 -2.45
C ARG A 88 -0.93 -11.23 -3.82
N PHE A 89 -1.97 -10.97 -4.61
CA PHE A 89 -1.82 -10.23 -5.87
C PHE A 89 -1.48 -8.76 -5.65
N LEU A 90 -1.96 -8.16 -4.55
CA LEU A 90 -1.67 -6.77 -4.20
C LEU A 90 -0.26 -6.56 -3.66
N GLU A 91 0.37 -7.61 -3.14
CA GLU A 91 1.70 -7.55 -2.52
C GLU A 91 2.74 -6.89 -3.44
N TYR A 92 2.73 -7.25 -4.72
CA TYR A 92 3.65 -6.68 -5.71
C TYR A 92 3.45 -5.18 -5.92
N CYS A 93 2.21 -4.77 -6.12
CA CYS A 93 1.87 -3.37 -6.36
C CYS A 93 2.24 -2.52 -5.15
N ILE A 94 1.88 -2.99 -3.96
CA ILE A 94 2.13 -2.29 -2.70
C ILE A 94 3.62 -2.25 -2.38
N GLY A 95 4.32 -3.38 -2.48
CA GLY A 95 5.76 -3.44 -2.23
C GLY A 95 6.58 -2.62 -3.22
N GLY A 96 6.09 -2.48 -4.45
CA GLY A 96 6.78 -1.82 -5.55
C GLY A 96 6.44 -0.36 -5.80
N HIS A 97 5.46 0.23 -5.10
CA HIS A 97 4.92 1.54 -5.48
C HIS A 97 5.92 2.72 -5.42
N HIS A 98 7.03 2.58 -4.71
CA HIS A 98 8.11 3.56 -4.70
C HIS A 98 9.31 3.19 -5.58
N THR A 99 9.48 1.91 -5.91
CA THR A 99 10.72 1.41 -6.52
C THR A 99 10.50 0.67 -7.84
N GLY A 100 9.25 0.51 -8.26
CA GLY A 100 8.86 -0.37 -9.35
C GLY A 100 8.64 -1.81 -8.90
N LEU A 101 8.02 -2.63 -9.76
CA LEU A 101 7.72 -4.01 -9.47
C LEU A 101 9.02 -4.80 -9.35
N PRO A 102 9.30 -5.45 -8.20
CA PRO A 102 10.49 -6.24 -8.02
C PRO A 102 10.36 -7.60 -8.69
N ASP A 103 11.48 -8.25 -8.96
CA ASP A 103 11.48 -9.69 -9.23
C ASP A 103 10.97 -10.47 -8.00
N TYR A 104 10.40 -11.66 -8.23
CA TYR A 104 9.90 -12.47 -7.11
C TYR A 104 11.02 -12.87 -6.16
N GLY A 105 12.14 -13.30 -6.71
CA GLY A 105 13.25 -13.82 -5.92
C GLY A 105 13.06 -15.28 -5.51
N SER A 106 13.76 -15.69 -4.47
CA SER A 106 13.76 -17.04 -3.94
C SER A 106 13.71 -17.08 -2.43
N ASN A 107 13.45 -18.27 -1.87
CA ASN A 107 13.48 -18.48 -0.41
C ASN A 107 14.87 -18.26 0.21
N TYR A 108 15.92 -18.27 -0.59
CA TYR A 108 17.30 -18.04 -0.16
C TYR A 108 17.69 -16.56 -0.11
N ASP A 109 16.88 -15.68 -0.68
CA ASP A 109 17.16 -14.25 -0.69
C ASP A 109 17.21 -13.69 0.73
N ASN A 110 18.11 -12.72 0.95
CA ASN A 110 18.27 -12.00 2.20
C ASN A 110 17.48 -10.68 2.19
N ALA A 111 17.38 -10.05 3.34
CA ALA A 111 16.70 -8.75 3.49
C ALA A 111 17.28 -7.62 2.63
N GLY A 112 18.54 -7.75 2.17
CA GLY A 112 19.23 -6.80 1.28
C GLY A 112 18.97 -7.02 -0.21
N ASP A 113 18.41 -8.17 -0.58
CA ASP A 113 18.15 -8.48 -1.98
C ASP A 113 16.96 -7.66 -2.52
N PRO A 114 17.04 -7.08 -3.72
CA PRO A 114 16.00 -6.21 -4.29
C PRO A 114 14.83 -6.99 -4.87
N THR A 115 14.41 -8.06 -4.20
CA THR A 115 13.32 -8.95 -4.61
C THR A 115 12.14 -8.86 -3.64
N LEU A 116 10.98 -9.39 -4.06
CA LEU A 116 9.82 -9.48 -3.18
C LEU A 116 10.12 -10.37 -1.97
N MET A 117 10.81 -11.49 -2.17
CA MET A 117 11.20 -12.41 -1.08
C MET A 117 12.21 -11.77 -0.12
N GLY A 118 13.17 -11.00 -0.62
CA GLY A 118 14.09 -10.21 0.19
C GLY A 118 13.35 -9.14 1.01
N ARG A 119 12.39 -8.44 0.39
CA ARG A 119 11.56 -7.44 1.06
C ARG A 119 10.77 -8.01 2.24
N ARG A 120 10.24 -9.22 2.11
CA ARG A 120 9.53 -9.89 3.22
C ARG A 120 10.40 -10.11 4.47
N LYS A 121 11.71 -10.20 4.30
CA LYS A 121 12.69 -10.43 5.38
C LYS A 121 13.23 -9.14 6.01
N LYS A 122 12.92 -7.97 5.44
CA LYS A 122 13.38 -6.69 5.98
C LYS A 122 12.87 -6.47 7.40
N LYS A 123 13.73 -5.92 8.26
CA LYS A 123 13.29 -5.37 9.53
C LYS A 123 12.67 -4.00 9.28
N ILE A 124 11.42 -3.83 9.70
CA ILE A 124 10.69 -2.56 9.58
C ILE A 124 10.15 -2.14 10.94
N SER A 125 9.82 -0.85 11.07
CA SER A 125 9.22 -0.28 12.29
C SER A 125 7.84 -0.88 12.54
N ASP A 126 7.42 -0.92 13.80
CA ASP A 126 6.09 -1.37 14.17
C ASP A 126 5.03 -0.43 13.59
N TYR A 127 4.04 -1.01 12.95
CA TYR A 127 2.92 -0.33 12.29
C TYR A 127 1.55 -0.87 12.72
N GLN A 128 1.51 -1.80 13.67
CA GLN A 128 0.28 -2.53 14.04
C GLN A 128 -0.83 -1.64 14.58
N VAL A 129 -0.50 -0.44 15.03
CA VAL A 129 -1.47 0.54 15.50
C VAL A 129 -2.51 0.93 14.43
N TYR A 130 -2.23 0.68 13.14
CA TYR A 130 -3.22 0.91 12.08
C TYR A 130 -4.56 0.22 12.36
N GLN A 131 -4.54 -0.94 13.02
CA GLN A 131 -5.74 -1.74 13.34
C GLN A 131 -6.71 -1.03 14.29
N THR A 132 -6.25 0.02 14.97
CA THR A 132 -7.11 0.84 15.84
C THR A 132 -7.83 1.96 15.09
N GLU A 133 -7.42 2.29 13.88
CA GLU A 133 -7.94 3.42 13.12
C GLU A 133 -8.63 3.04 11.81
N ILE A 134 -8.20 1.94 11.19
CA ILE A 134 -8.72 1.49 9.89
C ILE A 134 -8.97 -0.02 9.87
N ASP A 135 -9.96 -0.41 9.09
CA ASP A 135 -10.23 -1.79 8.73
C ASP A 135 -9.73 -2.07 7.31
N ILE A 136 -9.19 -3.27 7.09
CA ILE A 136 -8.81 -3.69 5.75
C ILE A 136 -10.03 -4.32 5.07
N PRO A 137 -10.48 -3.76 3.93
CA PRO A 137 -11.65 -4.25 3.23
C PRO A 137 -11.46 -5.68 2.73
N GLU A 138 -12.57 -6.41 2.64
CA GLU A 138 -12.57 -7.73 2.01
C GLU A 138 -12.57 -7.59 0.48
N ILE A 139 -11.79 -8.46 -0.19
CA ILE A 139 -11.79 -8.59 -1.65
C ILE A 139 -12.73 -9.72 -2.02
N VAL A 140 -13.89 -9.38 -2.59
CA VAL A 140 -14.95 -10.34 -2.92
C VAL A 140 -14.94 -10.77 -4.39
N THR A 141 -14.58 -9.87 -5.32
CA THR A 141 -14.57 -10.20 -6.75
C THR A 141 -13.43 -11.16 -7.10
N ASP A 142 -13.67 -12.01 -8.12
CA ASP A 142 -12.66 -12.93 -8.63
C ASP A 142 -11.53 -12.17 -9.34
N PRO A 143 -10.24 -12.53 -9.16
CA PRO A 143 -9.12 -11.85 -9.80
C PRO A 143 -9.15 -11.93 -11.33
N PHE A 144 -9.76 -12.97 -11.89
CA PHE A 144 -9.79 -13.24 -13.33
C PHE A 144 -11.12 -12.92 -14.03
N ASP A 145 -12.14 -12.53 -13.25
CA ASP A 145 -13.43 -12.08 -13.80
C ASP A 145 -13.37 -10.57 -14.06
N PHE A 146 -13.12 -10.20 -15.30
CA PHE A 146 -13.13 -8.81 -15.76
C PHE A 146 -14.46 -8.50 -16.42
N LYS A 147 -15.17 -7.49 -15.92
CA LYS A 147 -16.34 -6.96 -16.67
C LYS A 147 -15.85 -6.46 -18.03
N LYS A 148 -16.44 -6.99 -19.09
CA LYS A 148 -16.28 -6.46 -20.46
C LYS A 148 -16.96 -5.09 -20.57
N THR A 149 -16.33 -4.06 -20.04
CA THR A 149 -16.85 -2.69 -20.10
C THR A 149 -16.14 -1.83 -21.15
N VAL A 150 -15.21 -2.41 -21.86
CA VAL A 150 -14.62 -1.75 -23.02
C VAL A 150 -15.03 -2.58 -24.23
N ASN A 151 -15.98 -2.08 -25.01
CA ASN A 151 -16.03 -2.40 -26.43
C ASN A 151 -14.72 -1.83 -27.01
N LEU A 152 -13.64 -2.60 -26.90
CA LEU A 152 -12.50 -2.43 -27.77
C LEU A 152 -12.97 -2.93 -29.13
N ASP A 153 -13.63 -2.05 -29.84
CA ASP A 153 -13.94 -2.22 -31.25
C ASP A 153 -12.60 -2.15 -31.99
N PHE A 154 -11.92 -3.28 -32.07
CA PHE A 154 -10.77 -3.47 -32.94
C PHE A 154 -11.27 -3.75 -34.37
N SER A 155 -12.17 -2.93 -34.89
CA SER A 155 -12.44 -2.90 -36.31
C SER A 155 -11.27 -2.19 -37.01
N CYS A 156 -10.37 -2.98 -37.54
CA CYS A 156 -9.41 -2.54 -38.55
C CYS A 156 -10.18 -2.08 -39.82
#